data_f1191383f33e6e10c3ae27f818a9525e
#
_entry.id   f1191383f33e6e10c3ae27f818a9525e
#
_cell.length_a   1.000
_cell.length_b   1.000
_cell.length_c   1.000
_cell.angle_alpha   90.00
_cell.angle_beta   90.00
_cell.angle_gamma   90.00
#
_symmetry.space_group_name_H-M   'P 1'
#
loop_
_entity.id
_entity.type
_entity.pdbx_description
1 polymer ?
#
loop_
_entity_poly.entity_id
_entity_poly.type
_entity_poly.pdbx_seq_one_letter_code
_entity_poly.pdbx_strand_id
1 'polypeptide(L)'
;MPVIISGFEQKRITVASQDGPIEIACQVGGNGPPILLLHGFPQTKAIWEIVAPELAKNYTVVVSDLRGYGESSKPHGKVDHASYSKRAMAADQHAVMKALGYEKFFLLGHDRGGRVSHRLAMDFPESVLRLMVLDISPTLTMYDKTTMEFAKGYWHWFFLIQKEPIPETMIGANPEFWLKNHMGRHAGTGIFTPQRWAEYLAGVSNAQSMHAMCEDYRAAATIDLVHDRADRAAGKKLTIPLRVLWGEHGLVNKCFAPIADWEAVAQEVSGKTLPCGHYIPEECPEELIADAQKFFDV
;
A
#
# COMPACT_ATOMS: atom_id res chain seq x y z
N MET A 1 8.75 13.92 13.76
CA MET A 1 7.31 14.25 13.92
C MET A 1 6.62 13.81 12.64
N PRO A 2 5.39 13.27 12.71
CA PRO A 2 4.67 12.84 11.51
C PRO A 2 4.40 14.01 10.57
N VAL A 3 4.35 13.72 9.28
CA VAL A 3 3.98 14.69 8.24
C VAL A 3 2.50 15.02 8.39
N ILE A 4 2.19 16.30 8.51
CA ILE A 4 0.82 16.81 8.54
C ILE A 4 0.54 17.45 7.20
N ILE A 5 -0.42 16.88 6.47
CA ILE A 5 -0.85 17.42 5.17
C ILE A 5 -1.64 18.71 5.41
N SER A 6 -1.25 19.78 4.74
CA SER A 6 -1.89 21.08 4.93
C SER A 6 -3.38 21.03 4.58
N GLY A 7 -4.23 21.55 5.46
CA GLY A 7 -5.68 21.56 5.29
C GLY A 7 -6.38 20.24 5.67
N PHE A 8 -5.64 19.26 6.20
CA PHE A 8 -6.20 17.98 6.63
C PHE A 8 -6.33 17.88 8.15
N GLU A 9 -7.45 17.37 8.61
CA GLU A 9 -7.70 17.04 10.01
C GLU A 9 -7.12 15.68 10.35
N GLN A 10 -6.34 15.59 11.45
CA GLN A 10 -5.86 14.31 11.96
C GLN A 10 -6.96 13.58 12.73
N LYS A 11 -7.11 12.29 12.46
CA LYS A 11 -8.06 11.42 13.16
C LYS A 11 -7.39 10.11 13.57
N ARG A 12 -7.90 9.55 14.67
CA ARG A 12 -7.57 8.20 15.14
C ARG A 12 -8.87 7.44 15.27
N ILE A 13 -9.03 6.40 14.50
CA ILE A 13 -10.25 5.60 14.43
C ILE A 13 -9.97 4.23 15.04
N THR A 14 -10.67 3.94 16.14
CA THR A 14 -10.63 2.60 16.74
C THR A 14 -11.54 1.66 15.94
N VAL A 15 -10.96 0.58 15.45
CA VAL A 15 -11.67 -0.46 14.69
C VAL A 15 -11.57 -1.81 15.41
N ALA A 16 -12.63 -2.62 15.29
CA ALA A 16 -12.60 -3.98 15.80
C ALA A 16 -11.73 -4.86 14.90
N SER A 17 -10.89 -5.69 15.48
CA SER A 17 -10.09 -6.67 14.74
C SER A 17 -10.05 -8.01 15.49
N GLN A 18 -9.56 -9.05 14.81
CA GLN A 18 -9.32 -10.37 15.43
C GLN A 18 -8.24 -10.35 16.53
N ASP A 19 -7.46 -9.27 16.61
CA ASP A 19 -6.40 -9.04 17.58
C ASP A 19 -6.87 -8.14 18.74
N GLY A 20 -8.17 -7.89 18.85
CA GLY A 20 -8.78 -6.88 19.70
C GLY A 20 -8.91 -5.54 18.98
N PRO A 21 -9.41 -4.49 19.67
CA PRO A 21 -9.54 -3.15 19.08
C PRO A 21 -8.14 -2.60 18.74
N ILE A 22 -8.01 -2.05 17.54
CA ILE A 22 -6.81 -1.36 17.08
C ILE A 22 -7.14 0.06 16.66
N GLU A 23 -6.17 0.93 16.74
CA GLU A 23 -6.29 2.32 16.32
C GLU A 23 -5.61 2.52 14.97
N ILE A 24 -6.33 3.10 14.02
CA ILE A 24 -5.83 3.48 12.71
C ILE A 24 -5.73 5.00 12.65
N ALA A 25 -4.52 5.49 12.38
CA ALA A 25 -4.25 6.91 12.20
C ALA A 25 -4.52 7.32 10.76
N CYS A 26 -5.29 8.38 10.56
CA CYS A 26 -5.57 8.93 9.25
C CYS A 26 -5.64 10.46 9.27
N GLN A 27 -5.60 11.05 8.09
CA GLN A 27 -5.88 12.47 7.90
C GLN A 27 -6.97 12.63 6.85
N VAL A 28 -7.88 13.56 7.06
CA VAL A 28 -9.06 13.78 6.22
C VAL A 28 -9.12 15.23 5.79
N GLY A 29 -9.29 15.49 4.49
CA GLY A 29 -9.39 16.83 3.96
C GLY A 29 -10.21 16.89 2.67
N GLY A 30 -10.58 18.12 2.27
CA GLY A 30 -11.39 18.36 1.08
C GLY A 30 -12.89 18.14 1.28
N ASN A 31 -13.63 18.26 0.17
CA ASN A 31 -15.08 18.06 0.13
C ASN A 31 -15.47 17.52 -1.25
N GLY A 32 -16.34 16.51 -1.28
CA GLY A 32 -16.79 15.83 -2.49
C GLY A 32 -16.89 14.31 -2.30
N PRO A 33 -16.94 13.54 -3.40
CA PRO A 33 -16.96 12.07 -3.31
C PRO A 33 -15.75 11.54 -2.53
N PRO A 34 -15.91 10.55 -1.63
CA PRO A 34 -14.82 10.07 -0.80
C PRO A 34 -13.83 9.21 -1.59
N ILE A 35 -12.54 9.43 -1.32
CA ILE A 35 -11.42 8.63 -1.85
C ILE A 35 -10.47 8.24 -0.71
N LEU A 36 -10.12 6.96 -0.62
CA LEU A 36 -9.14 6.43 0.32
C LEU A 36 -7.79 6.22 -0.38
N LEU A 37 -6.73 6.77 0.20
CA LEU A 37 -5.35 6.63 -0.28
C LEU A 37 -4.53 5.78 0.69
N LEU A 38 -3.94 4.67 0.20
CA LEU A 38 -3.15 3.72 0.98
C LEU A 38 -1.70 3.65 0.51
N HIS A 39 -0.77 3.86 1.45
CA HIS A 39 0.68 3.83 1.22
C HIS A 39 1.25 2.42 1.16
N GLY A 40 2.52 2.31 0.75
CA GLY A 40 3.30 1.08 0.73
C GLY A 40 4.44 1.02 1.75
N PHE A 41 5.28 0.02 1.58
CA PHE A 41 6.46 -0.23 2.42
C PHE A 41 7.69 0.54 1.87
N PRO A 42 8.56 1.07 2.72
CA PRO A 42 8.46 1.21 4.18
C PRO A 42 7.89 2.58 4.61
N GLN A 43 7.02 3.12 3.78
CA GLN A 43 6.48 4.47 3.89
C GLN A 43 5.28 4.52 4.84
N THR A 44 4.70 5.72 4.96
CA THR A 44 3.51 6.03 5.73
C THR A 44 2.55 6.85 4.86
N LYS A 45 1.44 7.30 5.42
CA LYS A 45 0.53 8.26 4.76
C LYS A 45 1.26 9.52 4.23
N ALA A 46 2.48 9.80 4.70
CA ALA A 46 3.30 10.92 4.24
C ALA A 46 3.62 10.90 2.73
N ILE A 47 3.61 9.72 2.09
CA ILE A 47 3.79 9.60 0.63
C ILE A 47 2.77 10.45 -0.15
N TRP A 48 1.61 10.73 0.44
CA TRP A 48 0.50 11.45 -0.17
C TRP A 48 0.55 12.96 0.03
N GLU A 49 1.60 13.50 0.68
CA GLU A 49 1.75 14.92 1.02
C GLU A 49 1.53 15.87 -0.17
N ILE A 50 1.97 15.47 -1.38
CA ILE A 50 1.82 16.27 -2.61
C ILE A 50 0.48 15.98 -3.29
N VAL A 51 0.09 14.73 -3.38
CA VAL A 51 -1.07 14.28 -4.17
C VAL A 51 -2.40 14.59 -3.46
N ALA A 52 -2.45 14.38 -2.14
CA ALA A 52 -3.70 14.51 -1.40
C ALA A 52 -4.32 15.92 -1.42
N PRO A 53 -3.55 17.02 -1.26
CA PRO A 53 -4.13 18.37 -1.34
C PRO A 53 -4.72 18.70 -2.72
N GLU A 54 -4.12 18.20 -3.80
CA GLU A 54 -4.63 18.41 -5.15
C GLU A 54 -5.93 17.64 -5.41
N LEU A 55 -6.01 16.40 -4.95
CA LEU A 55 -7.24 15.63 -5.02
C LEU A 55 -8.33 16.22 -4.10
N ALA A 56 -7.97 16.80 -2.97
CA ALA A 56 -8.89 17.42 -2.02
C ALA A 56 -9.65 18.63 -2.58
N LYS A 57 -9.24 19.16 -3.73
CA LYS A 57 -9.98 20.21 -4.44
C LYS A 57 -11.34 19.70 -4.96
N ASN A 58 -11.45 18.40 -5.24
CA ASN A 58 -12.64 17.81 -5.84
C ASN A 58 -13.21 16.60 -5.05
N TYR A 59 -12.46 16.08 -4.08
CA TYR A 59 -12.80 14.87 -3.33
C TYR A 59 -12.70 15.12 -1.83
N THR A 60 -13.42 14.33 -1.04
CA THR A 60 -13.08 14.12 0.37
C THR A 60 -12.00 13.03 0.43
N VAL A 61 -10.78 13.45 0.71
CA VAL A 61 -9.60 12.56 0.70
C VAL A 61 -9.31 12.05 2.10
N VAL A 62 -9.22 10.74 2.24
CA VAL A 62 -8.75 10.06 3.45
C VAL A 62 -7.39 9.43 3.15
N VAL A 63 -6.35 9.86 3.86
CA VAL A 63 -5.03 9.21 3.82
C VAL A 63 -4.81 8.46 5.12
N SER A 64 -4.47 7.19 5.06
CA SER A 64 -4.43 6.30 6.24
C SER A 64 -3.08 5.61 6.37
N ASP A 65 -2.57 5.49 7.60
CA ASP A 65 -1.50 4.55 7.91
C ASP A 65 -2.07 3.14 8.03
N LEU A 66 -1.49 2.19 7.33
CA LEU A 66 -1.82 0.78 7.51
C LEU A 66 -1.46 0.31 8.94
N ARG A 67 -2.17 -0.72 9.47
CA ARG A 67 -1.70 -1.34 10.73
C ARG A 67 -0.24 -1.74 10.60
N GLY A 68 0.54 -1.55 11.65
CA GLY A 68 1.98 -1.81 11.65
C GLY A 68 2.84 -0.64 11.21
N TYR A 69 2.25 0.38 10.57
CA TYR A 69 2.96 1.50 9.99
C TYR A 69 2.62 2.82 10.68
N GLY A 70 3.49 3.81 10.51
CA GLY A 70 3.26 5.19 10.94
C GLY A 70 2.78 5.31 12.38
N GLU A 71 1.65 5.97 12.56
CA GLU A 71 1.02 6.18 13.86
C GLU A 71 -0.08 5.18 14.20
N SER A 72 -0.39 4.23 13.30
CA SER A 72 -1.36 3.16 13.55
C SER A 72 -0.84 2.11 14.52
N SER A 73 -1.75 1.36 15.15
CA SER A 73 -1.45 0.26 16.06
C SER A 73 -0.55 -0.80 15.42
N LYS A 74 0.29 -1.42 16.24
CA LYS A 74 1.30 -2.41 15.84
C LYS A 74 1.14 -3.68 16.69
N PRO A 75 0.02 -4.44 16.54
CA PRO A 75 -0.13 -5.69 17.25
C PRO A 75 1.04 -6.62 16.91
N HIS A 76 1.48 -7.43 17.86
CA HIS A 76 2.62 -8.33 17.62
C HIS A 76 2.34 -9.33 16.49
N GLY A 77 1.08 -9.71 16.33
CA GLY A 77 0.70 -10.72 15.35
C GLY A 77 0.58 -12.12 15.96
N LYS A 78 0.24 -13.09 15.10
CA LYS A 78 0.06 -14.50 15.45
C LYS A 78 0.99 -15.36 14.61
N VAL A 79 1.22 -16.59 15.05
CA VAL A 79 2.13 -17.54 14.38
C VAL A 79 1.72 -17.85 12.93
N ASP A 80 0.44 -17.74 12.61
CA ASP A 80 -0.10 -17.91 11.25
C ASP A 80 -0.03 -16.66 10.38
N HIS A 81 0.52 -15.56 10.91
CA HIS A 81 0.64 -14.24 10.29
C HIS A 81 -0.69 -13.59 9.88
N ALA A 82 -1.83 -14.16 10.27
CA ALA A 82 -3.16 -13.70 9.85
C ALA A 82 -3.47 -12.26 10.28
N SER A 83 -2.86 -11.79 11.38
CA SER A 83 -2.98 -10.41 11.88
C SER A 83 -2.54 -9.35 10.87
N TYR A 84 -1.59 -9.69 10.00
CA TYR A 84 -1.05 -8.80 8.97
C TYR A 84 -1.43 -9.23 7.54
N SER A 85 -2.40 -10.17 7.42
CA SER A 85 -2.95 -10.52 6.11
C SER A 85 -3.59 -9.30 5.44
N LYS A 86 -3.54 -9.26 4.12
CA LYS A 86 -4.22 -8.20 3.36
C LYS A 86 -5.72 -8.16 3.64
N ARG A 87 -6.31 -9.31 4.02
CA ARG A 87 -7.70 -9.40 4.45
C ARG A 87 -7.95 -8.67 5.78
N ALA A 88 -7.08 -8.85 6.77
CA ALA A 88 -7.18 -8.14 8.04
C ALA A 88 -6.96 -6.64 7.85
N MET A 89 -5.94 -6.24 7.08
CA MET A 89 -5.65 -4.84 6.78
C MET A 89 -6.75 -4.18 5.95
N ALA A 90 -7.37 -4.90 5.02
CA ALA A 90 -8.51 -4.43 4.24
C ALA A 90 -9.75 -4.19 5.11
N ALA A 91 -10.02 -5.10 6.05
CA ALA A 91 -11.13 -4.94 7.00
C ALA A 91 -10.95 -3.69 7.89
N ASP A 92 -9.72 -3.37 8.32
CA ASP A 92 -9.44 -2.13 9.04
C ASP A 92 -9.81 -0.90 8.22
N GLN A 93 -9.33 -0.84 6.99
CA GLN A 93 -9.52 0.33 6.13
C GLN A 93 -11.00 0.51 5.74
N HIS A 94 -11.72 -0.60 5.50
CA HIS A 94 -13.16 -0.57 5.30
C HIS A 94 -13.89 -0.03 6.54
N ALA A 95 -13.51 -0.49 7.74
CA ALA A 95 -14.08 -0.03 9.01
C ALA A 95 -13.79 1.45 9.27
N VAL A 96 -12.58 1.95 8.92
CA VAL A 96 -12.22 3.38 8.97
C VAL A 96 -13.17 4.19 8.10
N MET A 97 -13.36 3.81 6.83
CA MET A 97 -14.24 4.55 5.90
C MET A 97 -15.69 4.54 6.41
N LYS A 98 -16.17 3.41 6.90
CA LYS A 98 -17.50 3.29 7.49
C LYS A 98 -17.67 4.15 8.75
N ALA A 99 -16.68 4.19 9.64
CA ALA A 99 -16.69 5.04 10.83
C ALA A 99 -16.69 6.55 10.51
N LEU A 100 -16.12 6.92 9.35
CA LEU A 100 -16.18 8.28 8.83
C LEU A 100 -17.50 8.59 8.09
N GLY A 101 -18.40 7.62 7.93
CA GLY A 101 -19.70 7.79 7.26
C GLY A 101 -19.68 7.52 5.75
N TYR A 102 -18.62 6.91 5.22
CA TYR A 102 -18.45 6.64 3.79
C TYR A 102 -18.72 5.17 3.47
N GLU A 103 -19.95 4.86 3.03
CA GLU A 103 -20.34 3.50 2.62
C GLU A 103 -19.77 3.10 1.26
N LYS A 104 -19.61 4.08 0.36
CA LYS A 104 -19.02 3.89 -0.99
C LYS A 104 -17.93 4.91 -1.22
N PHE A 105 -16.82 4.48 -1.78
CA PHE A 105 -15.65 5.35 -2.00
C PHE A 105 -14.79 4.87 -3.17
N PHE A 106 -13.98 5.77 -3.69
CA PHE A 106 -12.86 5.47 -4.59
C PHE A 106 -11.66 5.00 -3.79
N LEU A 107 -10.80 4.20 -4.42
CA LEU A 107 -9.65 3.60 -3.74
C LEU A 107 -8.39 3.71 -4.59
N LEU A 108 -7.33 4.25 -4.01
CA LEU A 108 -6.02 4.39 -4.61
C LEU A 108 -4.95 3.81 -3.68
N GLY A 109 -4.20 2.81 -4.14
CA GLY A 109 -3.19 2.16 -3.33
C GLY A 109 -1.83 2.02 -4.00
N HIS A 110 -0.77 2.35 -3.28
CA HIS A 110 0.62 2.17 -3.70
C HIS A 110 1.24 0.96 -3.02
N ASP A 111 1.97 0.13 -3.75
CA ASP A 111 2.74 -1.03 -3.26
C ASP A 111 1.94 -1.92 -2.27
N ARG A 112 2.31 -2.02 -0.98
CA ARG A 112 1.56 -2.78 0.04
C ARG A 112 0.12 -2.30 0.15
N GLY A 113 -0.10 -0.98 0.11
CA GLY A 113 -1.42 -0.37 0.09
C GLY A 113 -2.26 -0.77 -1.13
N GLY A 114 -1.64 -0.92 -2.29
CA GLY A 114 -2.31 -1.45 -3.49
C GLY A 114 -2.77 -2.90 -3.31
N ARG A 115 -2.00 -3.73 -2.59
CA ARG A 115 -2.37 -5.11 -2.26
C ARG A 115 -3.52 -5.18 -1.26
N VAL A 116 -3.49 -4.29 -0.25
CA VAL A 116 -4.62 -4.10 0.67
C VAL A 116 -5.86 -3.65 -0.10
N SER A 117 -5.70 -2.70 -1.03
CA SER A 117 -6.78 -2.19 -1.88
C SER A 117 -7.40 -3.28 -2.76
N HIS A 118 -6.58 -4.13 -3.37
CA HIS A 118 -7.07 -5.29 -4.12
C HIS A 118 -7.94 -6.18 -3.22
N ARG A 119 -7.44 -6.57 -2.05
CA ARG A 119 -8.18 -7.41 -1.09
C ARG A 119 -9.45 -6.72 -0.58
N LEU A 120 -9.41 -5.42 -0.33
CA LEU A 120 -10.58 -4.63 0.09
C LEU A 120 -11.68 -4.67 -0.98
N ALA A 121 -11.32 -4.44 -2.23
CA ALA A 121 -12.27 -4.48 -3.34
C ALA A 121 -12.82 -5.91 -3.60
N MET A 122 -12.04 -6.96 -3.32
CA MET A 122 -12.50 -8.36 -3.42
C MET A 122 -13.45 -8.76 -2.29
N ASP A 123 -13.18 -8.31 -1.07
CA ASP A 123 -13.94 -8.72 0.12
C ASP A 123 -15.15 -7.78 0.38
N PHE A 124 -15.12 -6.53 -0.11
CA PHE A 124 -16.18 -5.51 0.05
C PHE A 124 -16.53 -4.84 -1.30
N PRO A 125 -16.97 -5.62 -2.31
CA PRO A 125 -17.17 -5.10 -3.67
C PRO A 125 -18.23 -4.00 -3.76
N GLU A 126 -19.21 -3.98 -2.84
CA GLU A 126 -20.27 -2.97 -2.82
C GLU A 126 -19.79 -1.59 -2.30
N SER A 127 -18.63 -1.55 -1.63
CA SER A 127 -18.08 -0.32 -1.05
C SER A 127 -17.09 0.39 -1.96
N VAL A 128 -16.44 -0.32 -2.89
CA VAL A 128 -15.44 0.28 -3.78
C VAL A 128 -16.04 0.58 -5.15
N LEU A 129 -16.04 1.86 -5.52
CA LEU A 129 -16.59 2.30 -6.81
C LEU A 129 -15.60 2.09 -7.98
N ARG A 130 -14.35 2.46 -7.79
CA ARG A 130 -13.24 2.28 -8.72
C ARG A 130 -11.95 2.07 -7.95
N LEU A 131 -11.02 1.30 -8.49
CA LEU A 131 -9.73 1.02 -7.88
C LEU A 131 -8.59 1.48 -8.80
N MET A 132 -7.63 2.24 -8.24
CA MET A 132 -6.34 2.50 -8.88
C MET A 132 -5.22 1.88 -8.04
N VAL A 133 -4.30 1.16 -8.69
CA VAL A 133 -3.11 0.57 -8.06
C VAL A 133 -1.84 1.09 -8.70
N LEU A 134 -0.83 1.34 -7.87
CA LEU A 134 0.44 1.93 -8.30
C LEU A 134 1.60 0.96 -8.10
N ASP A 135 2.32 0.72 -9.20
CA ASP A 135 3.57 -0.05 -9.33
C ASP A 135 3.55 -1.45 -8.71
N ILE A 136 2.48 -2.21 -9.01
CA ILE A 136 2.33 -3.60 -8.59
C ILE A 136 1.64 -4.48 -9.66
N SER A 137 1.96 -5.78 -9.63
CA SER A 137 1.13 -6.87 -10.16
C SER A 137 0.52 -7.66 -8.98
N PRO A 138 -0.50 -8.51 -9.19
CA PRO A 138 -1.12 -9.30 -8.11
C PRO A 138 -0.09 -10.13 -7.33
N THR A 139 -0.23 -10.20 -6.01
CA THR A 139 0.75 -10.81 -5.10
C THR A 139 1.11 -12.25 -5.50
N LEU A 140 0.10 -13.09 -5.73
CA LEU A 140 0.32 -14.48 -6.14
C LEU A 140 1.06 -14.56 -7.49
N THR A 141 0.70 -13.70 -8.46
CA THR A 141 1.38 -13.64 -9.76
C THR A 141 2.85 -13.31 -9.62
N MET A 142 3.20 -12.35 -8.75
CA MET A 142 4.59 -11.95 -8.54
C MET A 142 5.41 -13.06 -7.88
N TYR A 143 4.86 -13.80 -6.92
CA TYR A 143 5.54 -14.96 -6.34
C TYR A 143 5.67 -16.11 -7.35
N ASP A 144 4.61 -16.46 -8.07
CA ASP A 144 4.60 -17.57 -9.02
C ASP A 144 5.52 -17.32 -10.24
N LYS A 145 5.68 -16.05 -10.64
CA LYS A 145 6.57 -15.62 -11.76
C LYS A 145 7.94 -15.14 -11.29
N THR A 146 8.36 -15.48 -10.08
CA THR A 146 9.68 -15.06 -9.55
C THR A 146 10.81 -15.51 -10.46
N THR A 147 11.64 -14.58 -10.88
CA THR A 147 12.87 -14.81 -11.63
C THR A 147 14.08 -14.38 -10.81
N MET A 148 15.29 -14.76 -11.24
CA MET A 148 16.54 -14.27 -10.64
C MET A 148 16.63 -12.74 -10.66
N GLU A 149 16.14 -12.10 -11.73
CA GLU A 149 16.13 -10.65 -11.86
C GLU A 149 15.22 -9.99 -10.84
N PHE A 150 14.00 -10.50 -10.70
CA PHE A 150 13.07 -10.04 -9.67
C PHE A 150 13.63 -10.27 -8.26
N ALA A 151 14.16 -11.48 -7.98
CA ALA A 151 14.75 -11.81 -6.68
C ALA A 151 15.93 -10.93 -6.31
N LYS A 152 16.78 -10.53 -7.27
CA LYS A 152 17.87 -9.55 -7.05
C LYS A 152 17.36 -8.15 -6.80
N GLY A 153 16.42 -7.69 -7.59
CA GLY A 153 15.89 -6.32 -7.48
C GLY A 153 14.98 -6.13 -6.28
N TYR A 154 14.10 -7.09 -6.01
CA TYR A 154 13.21 -7.09 -4.86
C TYR A 154 13.65 -8.11 -3.79
N TRP A 155 14.97 -8.19 -3.54
CA TRP A 155 15.58 -9.10 -2.56
C TRP A 155 14.95 -9.01 -1.17
N HIS A 156 14.45 -7.83 -0.78
CA HIS A 156 13.77 -7.60 0.48
C HIS A 156 12.49 -8.45 0.64
N TRP A 157 11.81 -8.83 -0.45
CA TRP A 157 10.65 -9.73 -0.38
C TRP A 157 11.02 -11.09 0.21
N PHE A 158 12.23 -11.57 -0.11
CA PHE A 158 12.74 -12.87 0.34
C PHE A 158 13.52 -12.77 1.65
N PHE A 159 13.97 -11.59 1.99
CA PHE A 159 14.64 -11.31 3.25
C PHE A 159 13.65 -11.05 4.39
N LEU A 160 12.65 -10.20 4.18
CA LEU A 160 11.68 -9.83 5.22
C LEU A 160 10.75 -10.98 5.63
N ILE A 161 10.60 -12.01 4.79
CA ILE A 161 9.84 -13.22 5.13
C ILE A 161 10.62 -14.23 5.98
N GLN A 162 11.92 -13.99 6.21
CA GLN A 162 12.71 -14.90 7.05
C GLN A 162 12.17 -14.92 8.47
N LYS A 163 12.44 -16.05 9.17
CA LYS A 163 11.97 -16.26 10.53
C LYS A 163 12.48 -15.16 11.47
N GLU A 164 11.59 -14.68 12.35
CA GLU A 164 11.95 -13.83 13.47
C GLU A 164 13.05 -14.49 14.34
N PRO A 165 14.06 -13.73 14.79
CA PRO A 165 14.25 -12.27 14.67
C PRO A 165 15.27 -11.89 13.60
N ILE A 166 15.45 -12.68 12.52
CA ILE A 166 16.55 -12.49 11.56
C ILE A 166 16.49 -11.10 10.90
N PRO A 167 15.43 -10.72 10.14
CA PRO A 167 15.40 -9.43 9.47
C PRO A 167 15.33 -8.27 10.47
N GLU A 168 14.56 -8.40 11.54
CA GLU A 168 14.42 -7.38 12.57
C GLU A 168 15.77 -7.02 13.21
N THR A 169 16.57 -8.03 13.55
CA THR A 169 17.91 -7.83 14.15
C THR A 169 18.88 -7.20 13.17
N MET A 170 18.91 -7.70 11.94
CA MET A 170 19.84 -7.21 10.91
C MET A 170 19.53 -5.76 10.50
N ILE A 171 18.26 -5.40 10.35
CA ILE A 171 17.86 -4.03 10.04
C ILE A 171 18.07 -3.12 11.24
N GLY A 172 17.70 -3.58 12.44
CA GLY A 172 17.84 -2.83 13.67
C GLY A 172 19.30 -2.49 14.03
N ALA A 173 20.27 -3.25 13.54
CA ALA A 173 21.69 -2.96 13.70
C ALA A 173 22.13 -1.66 13.00
N ASN A 174 21.54 -1.33 11.85
CA ASN A 174 21.78 -0.07 11.13
C ASN A 174 20.60 0.29 10.22
N PRO A 175 19.49 0.79 10.79
CA PRO A 175 18.26 1.05 10.05
C PRO A 175 18.42 2.15 8.98
N GLU A 176 19.27 3.16 9.22
CA GLU A 176 19.52 4.22 8.24
C GLU A 176 20.25 3.70 7.03
N PHE A 177 21.29 2.89 7.20
CA PHE A 177 22.00 2.24 6.10
C PHE A 177 21.04 1.37 5.27
N TRP A 178 20.23 0.57 5.97
CA TRP A 178 19.27 -0.31 5.31
C TRP A 178 18.25 0.50 4.49
N LEU A 179 17.61 1.50 5.12
CA LEU A 179 16.59 2.34 4.46
C LEU A 179 17.16 3.06 3.24
N LYS A 180 18.36 3.65 3.36
CA LYS A 180 19.04 4.35 2.28
C LYS A 180 19.32 3.43 1.08
N ASN A 181 19.79 2.22 1.33
CA ASN A 181 20.05 1.25 0.27
C ASN A 181 18.76 0.63 -0.27
N HIS A 182 17.71 0.51 0.55
CA HIS A 182 16.42 0.01 0.11
C HIS A 182 15.68 1.02 -0.76
N MET A 183 15.45 2.23 -0.28
CA MET A 183 14.68 3.26 -0.99
C MET A 183 15.49 3.97 -2.09
N GLY A 184 16.79 4.13 -1.90
CA GLY A 184 17.65 4.81 -2.87
C GLY A 184 17.99 4.02 -4.13
N ARG A 185 17.62 2.75 -4.21
CA ARG A 185 18.00 1.86 -5.34
C ARG A 185 17.35 2.22 -6.69
N HIS A 186 16.27 2.98 -6.70
CA HIS A 186 15.55 3.35 -7.93
C HIS A 186 15.96 4.74 -8.43
N ALA A 187 15.64 5.79 -7.69
CA ALA A 187 15.86 7.17 -8.10
C ALA A 187 16.81 7.94 -7.16
N GLY A 188 17.52 7.23 -6.27
CA GLY A 188 18.25 7.84 -5.18
C GLY A 188 17.30 8.33 -4.06
N THR A 189 17.86 9.01 -3.06
CA THR A 189 17.05 9.49 -1.92
C THR A 189 16.63 10.96 -2.03
N GLY A 190 17.06 11.65 -3.09
CA GLY A 190 16.80 13.08 -3.29
C GLY A 190 15.36 13.47 -3.61
N ILE A 191 14.51 12.47 -3.95
CA ILE A 191 13.07 12.66 -4.18
C ILE A 191 12.29 12.84 -2.87
N PHE A 192 12.86 12.42 -1.74
CA PHE A 192 12.19 12.50 -0.44
C PHE A 192 12.58 13.80 0.27
N THR A 193 11.59 14.58 0.74
CA THR A 193 11.89 15.71 1.61
C THR A 193 12.56 15.25 2.91
N PRO A 194 13.38 16.09 3.57
CA PRO A 194 13.98 15.72 4.86
C PRO A 194 12.95 15.28 5.91
N GLN A 195 11.76 15.87 5.89
CA GLN A 195 10.70 15.53 6.84
C GLN A 195 10.11 14.14 6.55
N ARG A 196 9.78 13.82 5.27
CA ARG A 196 9.31 12.48 4.87
C ARG A 196 10.35 11.42 5.15
N TRP A 197 11.61 11.71 4.79
CA TRP A 197 12.72 10.79 5.06
C TRP A 197 12.86 10.48 6.56
N ALA A 198 12.79 11.52 7.43
CA ALA A 198 12.87 11.33 8.87
C ALA A 198 11.70 10.48 9.42
N GLU A 199 10.50 10.61 8.85
CA GLU A 199 9.35 9.79 9.22
C GLU A 199 9.53 8.33 8.81
N TYR A 200 9.99 8.06 7.58
CA TYR A 200 10.27 6.69 7.12
C TYR A 200 11.39 6.05 7.94
N LEU A 201 12.45 6.80 8.24
CA LEU A 201 13.54 6.33 9.09
C LEU A 201 13.06 6.02 10.52
N ALA A 202 12.20 6.85 11.08
CA ALA A 202 11.61 6.58 12.41
C ALA A 202 10.80 5.27 12.41
N GLY A 203 10.09 4.96 11.31
CA GLY A 203 9.36 3.71 11.15
C GLY A 203 10.27 2.49 11.19
N VAL A 204 11.31 2.45 10.38
CA VAL A 204 12.24 1.30 10.32
C VAL A 204 13.17 1.21 11.53
N SER A 205 13.37 2.31 12.26
CA SER A 205 14.15 2.34 13.51
C SER A 205 13.33 1.90 14.73
N ASN A 206 12.01 1.87 14.62
CA ASN A 206 11.14 1.41 15.69
C ASN A 206 10.97 -0.12 15.61
N ALA A 207 11.37 -0.82 16.67
CA ALA A 207 11.35 -2.28 16.69
C ALA A 207 9.95 -2.90 16.46
N GLN A 208 8.89 -2.30 17.02
CA GLN A 208 7.52 -2.77 16.82
C GLN A 208 7.04 -2.55 15.37
N SER A 209 7.38 -1.39 14.78
CA SER A 209 7.08 -1.11 13.37
C SER A 209 7.85 -2.06 12.45
N MET A 210 9.14 -2.30 12.71
CA MET A 210 9.95 -3.19 11.89
C MET A 210 9.45 -4.64 11.95
N HIS A 211 9.09 -5.11 13.15
CA HIS A 211 8.46 -6.42 13.29
C HIS A 211 7.14 -6.50 12.51
N ALA A 212 6.26 -5.50 12.64
CA ALA A 212 4.99 -5.43 11.93
C ALA A 212 5.18 -5.41 10.40
N MET A 213 6.18 -4.68 9.91
CA MET A 213 6.57 -4.68 8.50
C MET A 213 7.01 -6.08 8.03
N CYS A 214 7.81 -6.80 8.83
CA CYS A 214 8.16 -8.19 8.52
C CYS A 214 6.94 -9.12 8.51
N GLU A 215 6.04 -8.97 9.48
CA GLU A 215 4.78 -9.73 9.54
C GLU A 215 3.88 -9.49 8.32
N ASP A 216 3.81 -8.26 7.81
CA ASP A 216 3.12 -7.94 6.56
C ASP A 216 3.68 -8.74 5.36
N TYR A 217 5.02 -8.87 5.28
CA TYR A 217 5.65 -9.68 4.24
C TYR A 217 5.47 -11.19 4.48
N ARG A 218 5.57 -11.67 5.72
CA ARG A 218 5.31 -13.08 6.08
C ARG A 218 3.88 -13.48 5.74
N ALA A 219 2.90 -12.64 6.07
CA ALA A 219 1.51 -12.83 5.67
C ALA A 219 1.35 -12.92 4.14
N ALA A 220 2.02 -12.03 3.40
CA ALA A 220 1.97 -12.02 1.95
C ALA A 220 2.53 -13.29 1.30
N ALA A 221 3.55 -13.91 1.92
CA ALA A 221 4.17 -15.15 1.43
C ALA A 221 3.46 -16.43 1.92
N THR A 222 2.45 -16.30 2.76
CA THR A 222 1.77 -17.44 3.39
C THR A 222 0.25 -17.34 3.23
N ILE A 223 -0.44 -16.75 4.20
CA ILE A 223 -1.92 -16.71 4.27
C ILE A 223 -2.54 -15.96 3.09
N ASP A 224 -1.93 -14.88 2.60
CA ASP A 224 -2.46 -14.13 1.46
C ASP A 224 -2.41 -14.97 0.17
N LEU A 225 -1.37 -15.79 -0.03
CA LEU A 225 -1.32 -16.71 -1.16
C LEU A 225 -2.41 -17.80 -1.09
N VAL A 226 -2.79 -18.23 0.13
CA VAL A 226 -3.92 -19.14 0.32
C VAL A 226 -5.23 -18.47 -0.12
N HIS A 227 -5.44 -17.23 0.30
CA HIS A 227 -6.61 -16.45 -0.10
C HIS A 227 -6.67 -16.22 -1.62
N ASP A 228 -5.56 -15.81 -2.23
CA ASP A 228 -5.49 -15.53 -3.66
C ASP A 228 -5.69 -16.79 -4.51
N ARG A 229 -5.12 -17.94 -4.09
CA ARG A 229 -5.35 -19.23 -4.76
C ARG A 229 -6.80 -19.68 -4.65
N ALA A 230 -7.43 -19.49 -3.49
CA ALA A 230 -8.84 -19.83 -3.30
C ALA A 230 -9.75 -19.00 -4.21
N ASP A 231 -9.50 -17.68 -4.30
CA ASP A 231 -10.27 -16.79 -5.18
C ASP A 231 -10.07 -17.14 -6.67
N ARG A 232 -8.83 -17.43 -7.09
CA ARG A 232 -8.55 -17.90 -8.47
C ARG A 232 -9.23 -19.24 -8.78
N ALA A 233 -9.18 -20.20 -7.87
CA ALA A 233 -9.84 -21.49 -8.04
C ALA A 233 -11.36 -21.36 -8.14
N ALA A 234 -11.95 -20.37 -7.46
CA ALA A 234 -13.37 -20.04 -7.52
C ALA A 234 -13.74 -19.15 -8.73
N GLY A 235 -12.78 -18.77 -9.58
CA GLY A 235 -12.99 -17.87 -10.70
C GLY A 235 -13.39 -16.44 -10.31
N LYS A 236 -13.14 -16.04 -9.08
CA LYS A 236 -13.48 -14.69 -8.61
C LYS A 236 -12.57 -13.64 -9.23
N LYS A 237 -13.18 -12.56 -9.69
CA LYS A 237 -12.49 -11.38 -10.25
C LYS A 237 -13.09 -10.10 -9.70
N LEU A 238 -12.30 -9.04 -9.66
CA LEU A 238 -12.80 -7.69 -9.48
C LEU A 238 -13.81 -7.37 -10.58
N THR A 239 -14.96 -6.85 -10.20
CA THR A 239 -16.04 -6.46 -11.11
C THR A 239 -16.12 -4.96 -11.35
N ILE A 240 -15.35 -4.18 -10.58
CA ILE A 240 -15.23 -2.73 -10.67
C ILE A 240 -14.10 -2.33 -11.63
N PRO A 241 -14.15 -1.13 -12.24
CA PRO A 241 -13.05 -0.64 -13.06
C PRO A 241 -11.74 -0.56 -12.27
N LEU A 242 -10.68 -1.12 -12.87
CA LEU A 242 -9.32 -1.11 -12.34
C LEU A 242 -8.39 -0.29 -13.24
N ARG A 243 -7.70 0.68 -12.64
CA ARG A 243 -6.62 1.42 -13.26
C ARG A 243 -5.28 1.01 -12.68
N VAL A 244 -4.32 0.67 -13.53
CA VAL A 244 -2.97 0.26 -13.15
C VAL A 244 -1.98 1.26 -13.71
N LEU A 245 -1.22 1.93 -12.83
CA LEU A 245 -0.10 2.79 -13.22
C LEU A 245 1.20 2.18 -12.68
N TRP A 246 2.26 2.19 -13.48
CA TRP A 246 3.56 1.67 -13.03
C TRP A 246 4.70 2.48 -13.61
N GLY A 247 5.86 2.46 -12.91
CA GLY A 247 7.04 3.19 -13.30
C GLY A 247 7.76 2.54 -14.48
N GLU A 248 8.03 3.30 -15.53
CA GLU A 248 8.79 2.85 -16.71
C GLU A 248 10.17 2.32 -16.32
N HIS A 249 10.78 2.93 -15.29
CA HIS A 249 12.12 2.58 -14.80
C HIS A 249 12.08 1.58 -13.64
N GLY A 250 10.87 1.14 -13.22
CA GLY A 250 10.65 0.22 -12.11
C GLY A 250 10.83 -1.26 -12.47
N LEU A 251 10.99 -2.09 -11.43
CA LEU A 251 11.08 -3.54 -11.60
C LEU A 251 9.77 -4.19 -12.04
N VAL A 252 8.63 -3.57 -11.74
CA VAL A 252 7.33 -4.05 -12.19
C VAL A 252 7.27 -4.03 -13.72
N ASN A 253 7.69 -2.93 -14.35
CA ASN A 253 7.78 -2.82 -15.80
C ASN A 253 8.75 -3.84 -16.41
N LYS A 254 9.87 -4.08 -15.72
CA LYS A 254 10.96 -4.94 -16.22
C LYS A 254 10.64 -6.43 -16.11
N CYS A 255 9.97 -6.84 -15.04
CA CYS A 255 9.81 -8.25 -14.69
C CYS A 255 8.41 -8.81 -14.93
N PHE A 256 7.41 -7.96 -15.13
CA PHE A 256 6.00 -8.33 -15.20
C PHE A 256 5.29 -7.69 -16.39
N ALA A 257 4.07 -8.17 -16.65
CA ALA A 257 3.15 -7.61 -17.65
C ALA A 257 1.89 -7.09 -16.94
N PRO A 258 1.92 -5.88 -16.32
CA PRO A 258 0.91 -5.44 -15.36
C PRO A 258 -0.52 -5.56 -15.87
N ILE A 259 -0.82 -5.15 -17.11
CA ILE A 259 -2.16 -5.26 -17.66
C ILE A 259 -2.61 -6.73 -17.71
N ALA A 260 -1.84 -7.61 -18.36
CA ALA A 260 -2.18 -9.02 -18.48
C ALA A 260 -2.23 -9.74 -17.12
N ASP A 261 -1.37 -9.34 -16.19
CA ASP A 261 -1.37 -9.90 -14.83
C ASP A 261 -2.66 -9.54 -14.07
N TRP A 262 -3.16 -8.30 -14.24
CA TRP A 262 -4.40 -7.86 -13.60
C TRP A 262 -5.65 -8.36 -14.31
N GLU A 263 -5.66 -8.55 -15.63
CA GLU A 263 -6.77 -9.18 -16.38
C GLU A 263 -7.06 -10.62 -15.91
N ALA A 264 -6.05 -11.29 -15.33
CA ALA A 264 -6.26 -12.60 -14.70
C ALA A 264 -7.19 -12.55 -13.48
N VAL A 265 -7.30 -11.40 -12.79
CA VAL A 265 -8.04 -11.22 -11.52
C VAL A 265 -9.04 -10.05 -11.53
N ALA A 266 -9.21 -9.37 -12.66
CA ALA A 266 -10.17 -8.28 -12.84
C ALA A 266 -10.86 -8.38 -14.20
N GLN A 267 -12.08 -7.83 -14.31
CA GLN A 267 -12.87 -7.87 -15.54
C GLN A 267 -12.58 -6.68 -16.46
N GLU A 268 -12.39 -5.50 -15.88
CA GLU A 268 -12.13 -4.25 -16.59
C GLU A 268 -10.81 -3.65 -16.11
N VAL A 269 -9.78 -3.75 -16.94
CA VAL A 269 -8.43 -3.26 -16.64
C VAL A 269 -7.99 -2.23 -17.66
N SER A 270 -7.48 -1.12 -17.18
CA SER A 270 -6.80 -0.11 -17.99
C SER A 270 -5.49 0.31 -17.30
N GLY A 271 -4.56 0.85 -18.05
CA GLY A 271 -3.31 1.29 -17.42
C GLY A 271 -2.29 1.84 -18.41
N LYS A 272 -1.22 2.37 -17.85
CA LYS A 272 -0.04 2.86 -18.60
C LYS A 272 1.18 2.99 -17.70
N THR A 273 2.35 3.07 -18.31
CA THR A 273 3.59 3.50 -17.64
C THR A 273 3.56 4.99 -17.33
N LEU A 274 4.32 5.39 -16.30
CA LEU A 274 4.68 6.77 -15.99
C LEU A 274 6.22 6.93 -16.02
N PRO A 275 6.77 8.11 -16.33
CA PRO A 275 8.21 8.33 -16.54
C PRO A 275 8.98 8.40 -15.21
N CYS A 276 8.84 7.41 -14.36
CA CYS A 276 9.40 7.35 -13.01
C CYS A 276 9.79 5.91 -12.61
N GLY A 277 10.26 5.74 -11.39
CA GLY A 277 10.51 4.46 -10.74
C GLY A 277 9.32 3.99 -9.91
N HIS A 278 9.63 3.47 -8.71
CA HIS A 278 8.65 2.82 -7.84
C HIS A 278 7.76 3.80 -7.05
N TYR A 279 8.32 4.94 -6.63
CA TYR A 279 7.66 5.87 -5.70
C TYR A 279 6.82 6.91 -6.44
N ILE A 280 5.87 6.45 -7.26
CA ILE A 280 5.05 7.27 -8.18
C ILE A 280 4.50 8.55 -7.52
N PRO A 281 3.91 8.54 -6.30
CA PRO A 281 3.37 9.76 -5.70
C PRO A 281 4.42 10.82 -5.35
N GLU A 282 5.70 10.44 -5.29
CA GLU A 282 6.82 11.33 -4.96
C GLU A 282 7.71 11.63 -6.16
N GLU A 283 7.77 10.72 -7.16
CA GLU A 283 8.59 10.88 -8.36
C GLU A 283 7.87 11.61 -9.50
N CYS A 284 6.56 11.35 -9.69
CA CYS A 284 5.76 11.95 -10.75
C CYS A 284 4.31 12.24 -10.28
N PRO A 285 4.18 13.11 -9.25
CA PRO A 285 2.87 13.43 -8.67
C PRO A 285 1.91 14.09 -9.65
N GLU A 286 2.39 14.92 -10.58
CA GLU A 286 1.54 15.65 -11.53
C GLU A 286 0.83 14.70 -12.49
N GLU A 287 1.55 13.72 -13.06
CA GLU A 287 1.01 12.71 -13.95
C GLU A 287 0.02 11.80 -13.22
N LEU A 288 0.33 11.46 -11.96
CA LEU A 288 -0.56 10.68 -11.12
C LEU A 288 -1.86 11.43 -10.83
N ILE A 289 -1.78 12.70 -10.43
CA ILE A 289 -2.95 13.54 -10.14
C ILE A 289 -3.84 13.67 -11.36
N ALA A 290 -3.26 13.98 -12.52
CA ALA A 290 -4.03 14.14 -13.76
C ALA A 290 -4.73 12.82 -14.18
N ASP A 291 -4.07 11.68 -14.04
CA ASP A 291 -4.66 10.37 -14.36
C ASP A 291 -5.74 9.99 -13.32
N ALA A 292 -5.50 10.23 -12.04
CA ALA A 292 -6.45 9.94 -10.98
C ALA A 292 -7.73 10.78 -11.12
N GLN A 293 -7.62 12.09 -11.35
CA GLN A 293 -8.78 12.96 -11.60
C GLN A 293 -9.60 12.46 -12.78
N LYS A 294 -8.95 12.14 -13.91
CA LYS A 294 -9.64 11.61 -15.09
C LYS A 294 -10.30 10.26 -14.83
N PHE A 295 -9.67 9.38 -14.05
CA PHE A 295 -10.18 8.03 -13.81
C PHE A 295 -11.32 8.01 -12.79
N PHE A 296 -11.27 8.85 -11.75
CA PHE A 296 -12.28 8.93 -10.71
C PHE A 296 -13.41 9.91 -11.01
N ASP A 297 -13.29 10.73 -12.06
CA ASP A 297 -14.38 11.59 -12.54
C ASP A 297 -15.54 10.71 -13.07
N VAL A 298 -16.76 10.92 -12.54
CA VAL A 298 -17.95 10.10 -12.83
C VAL A 298 -19.16 10.99 -13.12
#